data_f41f13ba840453dbc1b9f87dafe9ef2d
#
_entry.id   f41f13ba840453dbc1b9f87dafe9ef2d
#
_cell.length_a   1.000
_cell.length_b   1.000
_cell.length_c   1.000
_cell.angle_alpha   90.00
_cell.angle_beta   90.00
_cell.angle_gamma   90.00
#
_symmetry.space_group_name_H-M   'P 1'
#
loop_
_entity.id
_entity.type
_entity.pdbx_description
1 polymer ?
#
loop_
_entity_poly.entity_id
_entity_poly.type
_entity_poly.pdbx_seq_one_letter_code
_entity_poly.pdbx_strand_id
1 'polypeptide(L)'
;LKITPEEFLRISPFELKPIPWIENGFYFSENDKPAKHPYYYAGLYYIQEPSAMTPANVLPVNEDDAILDMCAAPGGKSTELGAKLNHTGMLVTNDISNSRAKALLKNIEVFGIPNVLVMSEDPKKLVSYYPEFFDKIMIDAPCSGEGMFRKDNKLIKSWEKNGPEFYHEIQKGVLLAASKMLKPGGIMQYSTCTFSKLEDEESIRYILNECPELKLIDVKPYEGFSHGYEDDGQERDMQMSKTVRIWPHRMAGEGHFVALIKKDGSDGASVIPSSPSRGLKIPKELQEFLDEITYPVDTADISIRDERVFILPKQAGNTAGLRVMRTGLLLG
;
A
#
# COMPACT_ATOMS: atom_id res chain seq x y z
N LEU A 1 12.07 0.69 -9.39
CA LEU A 1 13.01 0.78 -8.27
C LEU A 1 14.47 0.82 -8.74
N LYS A 2 15.42 0.33 -7.90
CA LYS A 2 16.86 0.48 -8.13
C LYS A 2 17.40 -0.45 -9.20
N ILE A 3 16.78 -1.63 -9.40
CA ILE A 3 17.14 -2.62 -10.42
C ILE A 3 15.92 -3.41 -10.86
N THR A 4 15.97 -4.01 -12.05
CA THR A 4 14.93 -4.92 -12.52
C THR A 4 15.05 -6.32 -11.91
N PRO A 5 13.99 -7.17 -11.93
CA PRO A 5 14.09 -8.56 -11.50
C PRO A 5 15.20 -9.34 -12.23
N GLU A 6 15.35 -9.14 -13.54
CA GLU A 6 16.37 -9.79 -14.37
C GLU A 6 17.79 -9.36 -13.98
N GLU A 7 17.98 -8.08 -13.70
CA GLU A 7 19.26 -7.56 -13.20
C GLU A 7 19.57 -8.13 -11.82
N PHE A 8 18.55 -8.17 -10.94
CA PHE A 8 18.73 -8.77 -9.62
C PHE A 8 19.11 -10.25 -9.69
N LEU A 9 18.46 -11.04 -10.54
CA LEU A 9 18.79 -12.46 -10.73
C LEU A 9 20.24 -12.67 -11.19
N ARG A 10 20.80 -11.75 -11.98
CA ARG A 10 22.21 -11.84 -12.44
C ARG A 10 23.24 -11.61 -11.34
N ILE A 11 22.90 -10.80 -10.34
CA ILE A 11 23.83 -10.43 -9.26
C ILE A 11 23.49 -11.09 -7.93
N SER A 12 22.36 -11.80 -7.85
CA SER A 12 21.88 -12.43 -6.60
C SER A 12 22.85 -13.53 -6.15
N PRO A 13 23.26 -13.52 -4.88
CA PRO A 13 24.03 -14.60 -4.28
C PRO A 13 23.15 -15.77 -3.81
N PHE A 14 21.81 -15.66 -3.94
CA PHE A 14 20.84 -16.62 -3.44
C PHE A 14 20.34 -17.54 -4.55
N GLU A 15 19.98 -18.77 -4.20
CA GLU A 15 19.22 -19.66 -5.07
C GLU A 15 17.75 -19.25 -5.03
N LEU A 16 17.29 -18.60 -6.11
CA LEU A 16 15.96 -18.02 -6.21
C LEU A 16 15.05 -18.83 -7.12
N LYS A 17 13.81 -19.07 -6.67
CA LYS A 17 12.76 -19.71 -7.47
C LYS A 17 11.59 -18.72 -7.64
N PRO A 18 11.12 -18.45 -8.87
CA PRO A 18 10.02 -17.53 -9.07
C PRO A 18 8.77 -17.95 -8.27
N ILE A 19 8.07 -16.95 -7.70
CA ILE A 19 6.71 -17.13 -7.19
C ILE A 19 5.78 -17.02 -8.39
N PRO A 20 5.05 -18.09 -8.78
CA PRO A 20 4.41 -18.15 -10.08
C PRO A 20 3.33 -17.08 -10.33
N TRP A 21 2.76 -16.48 -9.29
CA TRP A 21 1.72 -15.45 -9.39
C TRP A 21 2.20 -14.04 -9.08
N ILE A 22 3.51 -13.87 -8.80
CA ILE A 22 4.13 -12.57 -8.49
C ILE A 22 5.31 -12.35 -9.44
N GLU A 23 5.17 -11.40 -10.35
CA GLU A 23 6.13 -11.18 -11.44
C GLU A 23 7.57 -10.89 -10.93
N ASN A 24 7.68 -10.12 -9.84
CA ASN A 24 8.96 -9.74 -9.21
C ASN A 24 9.20 -10.44 -7.87
N GLY A 25 8.50 -11.55 -7.61
CA GLY A 25 8.59 -12.32 -6.38
C GLY A 25 9.39 -13.62 -6.53
N PHE A 26 10.19 -13.91 -5.51
CA PHE A 26 11.02 -15.12 -5.50
C PHE A 26 11.01 -15.79 -4.14
N TYR A 27 10.95 -17.13 -4.14
CA TYR A 27 11.33 -17.94 -2.99
C TYR A 27 12.84 -18.01 -2.88
N PHE A 28 13.35 -18.06 -1.66
CA PHE A 28 14.76 -18.31 -1.35
C PHE A 28 14.90 -19.51 -0.43
N SER A 29 16.11 -20.09 -0.36
CA SER A 29 16.39 -21.25 0.50
C SER A 29 16.31 -20.86 1.99
N GLU A 30 15.81 -21.77 2.84
CA GLU A 30 15.81 -21.60 4.31
C GLU A 30 17.22 -21.43 4.89
N ASN A 31 18.25 -21.93 4.19
CA ASN A 31 19.65 -21.77 4.58
C ASN A 31 20.19 -20.37 4.29
N ASP A 32 19.55 -19.63 3.40
CA ASP A 32 19.91 -18.26 3.08
C ASP A 32 19.56 -17.32 4.24
N LYS A 33 20.34 -16.26 4.37
CA LYS A 33 20.12 -15.21 5.38
C LYS A 33 20.00 -13.85 4.72
N PRO A 34 18.97 -13.64 3.85
CA PRO A 34 18.88 -12.45 3.03
C PRO A 34 18.83 -11.15 3.87
N ALA A 35 18.23 -11.17 5.08
CA ALA A 35 18.21 -10.02 5.97
C ALA A 35 19.60 -9.57 6.48
N LYS A 36 20.64 -10.38 6.30
CA LYS A 36 22.02 -10.06 6.69
C LYS A 36 22.89 -9.62 5.50
N HIS A 37 22.39 -9.73 4.29
CA HIS A 37 23.15 -9.41 3.09
C HIS A 37 23.19 -7.89 2.84
N PRO A 38 24.31 -7.32 2.34
CA PRO A 38 24.41 -5.88 2.03
C PRO A 38 23.32 -5.37 1.09
N TYR A 39 22.83 -6.17 0.15
CA TYR A 39 21.76 -5.81 -0.77
C TYR A 39 20.41 -5.54 -0.08
N TYR A 40 20.15 -6.18 1.07
CA TYR A 40 18.99 -5.86 1.89
C TYR A 40 19.07 -4.42 2.45
N TYR A 41 20.22 -4.05 2.97
CA TYR A 41 20.46 -2.69 3.49
C TYR A 41 20.53 -1.64 2.38
N ALA A 42 20.94 -2.06 1.16
CA ALA A 42 20.89 -1.22 -0.03
C ALA A 42 19.48 -1.07 -0.63
N GLY A 43 18.48 -1.79 -0.10
CA GLY A 43 17.09 -1.74 -0.56
C GLY A 43 16.88 -2.33 -1.97
N LEU A 44 17.64 -3.37 -2.34
CA LEU A 44 17.45 -4.04 -3.62
C LEU A 44 16.29 -5.03 -3.62
N TYR A 45 15.87 -5.49 -2.46
CA TYR A 45 14.70 -6.37 -2.27
C TYR A 45 14.07 -6.17 -0.90
N TYR A 46 12.80 -6.51 -0.81
CA TYR A 46 12.03 -6.60 0.42
C TYR A 46 11.76 -8.08 0.76
N ILE A 47 11.87 -8.46 2.04
CA ILE A 47 11.54 -9.82 2.49
C ILE A 47 10.09 -9.83 2.94
N GLN A 48 9.26 -10.56 2.23
CA GLN A 48 7.82 -10.64 2.50
C GLN A 48 7.32 -12.07 2.34
N GLU A 49 6.25 -12.39 3.02
CA GLU A 49 5.51 -13.62 2.89
C GLU A 49 4.81 -13.66 1.51
N PRO A 50 4.86 -14.79 0.77
CA PRO A 50 4.39 -14.85 -0.62
C PRO A 50 2.93 -14.44 -0.83
N SER A 51 1.99 -14.89 0.02
CA SER A 51 0.58 -14.50 -0.12
C SER A 51 0.35 -13.01 0.18
N ALA A 52 1.14 -12.42 1.10
CA ALA A 52 1.11 -11.00 1.41
C ALA A 52 1.67 -10.09 0.31
N MET A 53 2.36 -10.62 -0.71
CA MET A 53 2.76 -9.87 -1.90
C MET A 53 1.59 -9.63 -2.85
N THR A 54 0.59 -10.53 -2.84
CA THR A 54 -0.52 -10.51 -3.80
C THR A 54 -1.32 -9.20 -3.81
N PRO A 55 -1.71 -8.58 -2.68
CA PRO A 55 -2.51 -7.36 -2.68
C PRO A 55 -1.92 -6.22 -3.51
N ALA A 56 -0.66 -5.88 -3.28
CA ALA A 56 0.00 -4.81 -4.03
C ALA A 56 0.30 -5.21 -5.49
N ASN A 57 0.49 -6.51 -5.76
CA ASN A 57 0.75 -7.01 -7.10
C ASN A 57 -0.50 -6.92 -7.99
N VAL A 58 -1.68 -7.29 -7.48
CA VAL A 58 -2.92 -7.29 -8.28
C VAL A 58 -3.54 -5.90 -8.46
N LEU A 59 -3.20 -4.92 -7.62
CA LEU A 59 -3.68 -3.55 -7.78
C LEU A 59 -3.08 -2.97 -9.08
N PRO A 60 -3.93 -2.58 -10.07
CA PRO A 60 -3.44 -2.02 -11.32
C PRO A 60 -3.00 -0.57 -11.09
N VAL A 61 -1.70 -0.36 -11.02
CA VAL A 61 -1.07 0.95 -10.83
C VAL A 61 -0.54 1.44 -12.17
N ASN A 62 -0.86 2.70 -12.51
CA ASN A 62 -0.28 3.41 -13.64
C ASN A 62 0.73 4.45 -13.15
N GLU A 63 1.64 4.86 -14.03
CA GLU A 63 2.43 6.06 -13.80
C GLU A 63 1.49 7.25 -13.57
N ASP A 64 1.91 8.21 -12.74
CA ASP A 64 1.16 9.40 -12.33
C ASP A 64 -0.09 9.17 -11.45
N ASP A 65 -0.44 7.93 -11.09
CA ASP A 65 -1.51 7.67 -10.11
C ASP A 65 -1.22 8.34 -8.76
N ALA A 66 -2.25 8.87 -8.13
CA ALA A 66 -2.26 9.20 -6.71
C ALA A 66 -2.73 7.98 -5.92
N ILE A 67 -1.86 7.41 -5.09
CA ILE A 67 -2.11 6.17 -4.36
C ILE A 67 -2.14 6.42 -2.86
N LEU A 68 -3.11 5.80 -2.16
CA LEU A 68 -3.12 5.71 -0.70
C LEU A 68 -2.92 4.25 -0.27
N ASP A 69 -1.87 3.99 0.51
CA ASP A 69 -1.74 2.78 1.32
C ASP A 69 -2.19 3.12 2.75
N MET A 70 -3.39 2.65 3.11
CA MET A 70 -4.10 3.16 4.29
C MET A 70 -3.65 2.52 5.61
N CYS A 71 -3.17 1.26 5.57
CA CYS A 71 -2.72 0.48 6.72
C CYS A 71 -1.31 -0.06 6.47
N ALA A 72 -0.39 0.83 6.12
CA ALA A 72 0.82 0.57 5.35
C ALA A 72 1.94 -0.17 6.10
N ALA A 73 2.00 -0.05 7.43
CA ALA A 73 3.15 -0.57 8.16
C ALA A 73 3.20 -2.12 8.18
N PRO A 74 4.37 -2.70 7.98
CA PRO A 74 5.72 -2.10 8.02
C PRO A 74 6.26 -1.56 6.69
N GLY A 75 5.52 -1.59 5.57
CA GLY A 75 5.88 -0.93 4.33
C GLY A 75 6.21 -1.83 3.14
N GLY A 76 6.11 -3.16 3.26
CA GLY A 76 6.40 -4.07 2.13
C GLY A 76 5.50 -3.83 0.92
N LYS A 77 4.21 -3.62 1.15
CA LYS A 77 3.25 -3.29 0.09
C LYS A 77 3.46 -1.88 -0.45
N SER A 78 3.74 -0.91 0.44
CA SER A 78 4.07 0.47 0.05
C SER A 78 5.30 0.55 -0.85
N THR A 79 6.34 -0.26 -0.58
CA THR A 79 7.55 -0.28 -1.42
C THR A 79 7.28 -0.84 -2.81
N GLU A 80 6.40 -1.83 -2.93
CA GLU A 80 5.92 -2.34 -4.21
C GLU A 80 5.12 -1.28 -4.99
N LEU A 81 4.18 -0.58 -4.33
CA LEU A 81 3.43 0.50 -4.96
C LEU A 81 4.35 1.64 -5.42
N GLY A 82 5.32 2.02 -4.60
CA GLY A 82 6.34 3.02 -4.98
C GLY A 82 7.20 2.56 -6.17
N ALA A 83 7.46 1.25 -6.28
CA ALA A 83 8.14 0.68 -7.43
C ALA A 83 7.33 0.82 -8.72
N LYS A 84 6.04 0.49 -8.66
CA LYS A 84 5.12 0.58 -9.80
C LYS A 84 4.91 2.01 -10.28
N LEU A 85 4.91 3.00 -9.37
CA LEU A 85 4.84 4.43 -9.72
C LEU A 85 6.09 4.96 -10.44
N ASN A 86 7.20 4.24 -10.40
CA ASN A 86 8.43 4.59 -11.13
C ASN A 86 8.84 6.06 -10.97
N HIS A 87 8.80 6.59 -9.74
CA HIS A 87 9.10 7.98 -9.36
C HIS A 87 8.09 9.03 -9.87
N THR A 88 6.99 8.63 -10.51
CA THR A 88 5.91 9.53 -10.94
C THR A 88 4.76 9.52 -9.94
N GLY A 89 3.71 10.32 -10.16
CA GLY A 89 2.53 10.35 -9.32
C GLY A 89 2.82 10.66 -7.85
N MET A 90 2.01 10.11 -6.96
CA MET A 90 2.17 10.31 -5.51
C MET A 90 1.76 9.06 -4.73
N LEU A 91 2.56 8.69 -3.74
CA LEU A 91 2.25 7.65 -2.76
C LEU A 91 2.01 8.26 -1.38
N VAL A 92 0.81 8.17 -0.86
CA VAL A 92 0.50 8.45 0.55
C VAL A 92 0.49 7.13 1.30
N THR A 93 1.33 7.00 2.32
CA THR A 93 1.38 5.82 3.19
C THR A 93 0.99 6.23 4.61
N ASN A 94 0.05 5.50 5.19
CA ASN A 94 -0.46 5.80 6.52
C ASN A 94 -0.51 4.57 7.42
N ASP A 95 -0.25 4.75 8.70
CA ASP A 95 -0.58 3.78 9.74
C ASP A 95 -1.00 4.52 11.00
N ILE A 96 -2.13 4.15 11.58
CA ILE A 96 -2.66 4.79 12.79
C ILE A 96 -1.70 4.69 13.97
N SER A 97 -0.87 3.65 14.03
CA SER A 97 0.11 3.41 15.07
C SER A 97 1.43 4.14 14.76
N ASN A 98 1.76 5.15 15.55
CA ASN A 98 3.00 5.91 15.40
C ASN A 98 4.27 5.02 15.48
N SER A 99 4.27 4.00 16.34
CA SER A 99 5.41 3.07 16.45
C SER A 99 5.58 2.23 15.19
N ARG A 100 4.48 1.77 14.57
CA ARG A 100 4.51 1.04 13.30
C ARG A 100 4.88 1.96 12.13
N ALA A 101 4.38 3.18 12.12
CA ALA A 101 4.69 4.18 11.10
C ALA A 101 6.20 4.55 11.08
N LYS A 102 6.91 4.45 12.20
CA LYS A 102 8.39 4.59 12.23
C LYS A 102 9.10 3.46 11.46
N ALA A 103 8.62 2.23 11.55
CA ALA A 103 9.17 1.11 10.79
C ALA A 103 8.86 1.26 9.28
N LEU A 104 7.66 1.72 8.94
CA LEU A 104 7.27 2.09 7.59
C LEU A 104 8.21 3.15 7.01
N LEU A 105 8.42 4.26 7.74
CA LEU A 105 9.32 5.34 7.31
C LEU A 105 10.74 4.81 7.01
N LYS A 106 11.30 3.98 7.91
CA LYS A 106 12.62 3.37 7.68
C LYS A 106 12.69 2.59 6.37
N ASN A 107 11.66 1.79 6.06
CA ASN A 107 11.64 1.01 4.82
C ASN A 107 11.51 1.92 3.60
N ILE A 108 10.64 2.92 3.63
CA ILE A 108 10.51 3.92 2.56
C ILE A 108 11.86 4.61 2.27
N GLU A 109 12.61 4.97 3.30
CA GLU A 109 13.94 5.58 3.17
C GLU A 109 14.97 4.63 2.57
N VAL A 110 15.01 3.37 3.03
CA VAL A 110 15.92 2.35 2.49
C VAL A 110 15.67 2.12 1.00
N PHE A 111 14.40 2.10 0.58
CA PHE A 111 14.04 1.93 -0.83
C PHE A 111 14.20 3.20 -1.65
N GLY A 112 14.34 4.37 -1.02
CA GLY A 112 14.58 5.65 -1.70
C GLY A 112 13.40 6.10 -2.55
N ILE A 113 12.16 5.97 -2.04
CA ILE A 113 10.95 6.40 -2.74
C ILE A 113 10.78 7.92 -2.58
N PRO A 114 10.91 8.72 -3.66
CA PRO A 114 10.97 10.17 -3.54
C PRO A 114 9.59 10.84 -3.49
N ASN A 115 8.60 10.28 -4.15
CA ASN A 115 7.26 10.83 -4.36
C ASN A 115 6.27 10.38 -3.26
N VAL A 116 6.69 10.41 -1.99
CA VAL A 116 5.95 9.83 -0.87
C VAL A 116 5.58 10.83 0.21
N LEU A 117 4.40 10.62 0.82
CA LEU A 117 4.03 11.17 2.12
C LEU A 117 3.87 10.02 3.12
N VAL A 118 4.59 10.06 4.23
CA VAL A 118 4.45 9.09 5.32
C VAL A 118 3.71 9.75 6.47
N MET A 119 2.58 9.17 6.85
CA MET A 119 1.68 9.72 7.87
C MET A 119 1.43 8.73 9.01
N SER A 120 1.03 9.27 10.17
CA SER A 120 0.52 8.47 11.29
C SER A 120 -0.80 9.08 11.76
N GLU A 121 -1.88 8.81 11.03
CA GLU A 121 -3.16 9.50 11.23
C GLU A 121 -4.34 8.52 11.25
N ASP A 122 -5.44 8.93 11.88
CA ASP A 122 -6.71 8.22 11.78
C ASP A 122 -7.23 8.32 10.34
N PRO A 123 -7.55 7.20 9.65
CA PRO A 123 -8.12 7.21 8.31
C PRO A 123 -9.35 8.12 8.15
N LYS A 124 -10.19 8.21 9.17
CA LYS A 124 -11.38 9.09 9.17
C LYS A 124 -11.02 10.56 9.03
N LYS A 125 -9.89 10.97 9.60
CA LYS A 125 -9.43 12.36 9.51
C LYS A 125 -8.91 12.69 8.11
N LEU A 126 -8.30 11.71 7.42
CA LEU A 126 -7.80 11.90 6.05
C LEU A 126 -8.91 12.24 5.06
N VAL A 127 -10.15 11.80 5.29
CA VAL A 127 -11.29 12.07 4.41
C VAL A 127 -11.50 13.57 4.15
N SER A 128 -11.31 14.41 5.14
CA SER A 128 -11.48 15.87 4.98
C SER A 128 -10.35 16.55 4.21
N TYR A 129 -9.21 15.88 4.05
CA TYR A 129 -8.05 16.38 3.31
C TYR A 129 -8.00 15.89 1.87
N TYR A 130 -8.53 14.68 1.62
CA TYR A 130 -8.41 13.99 0.35
C TYR A 130 -9.76 13.47 -0.18
N PRO A 131 -10.84 14.29 -0.23
CA PRO A 131 -12.11 13.82 -0.76
C PRO A 131 -11.97 13.52 -2.26
N GLU A 132 -12.37 12.31 -2.69
CA GLU A 132 -12.31 11.84 -4.09
C GLU A 132 -10.97 12.15 -4.79
N PHE A 133 -9.88 11.89 -4.08
CA PHE A 133 -8.55 12.32 -4.52
C PHE A 133 -7.72 11.19 -5.12
N PHE A 134 -7.80 9.97 -4.58
CA PHE A 134 -6.92 8.89 -4.96
C PHE A 134 -7.43 8.08 -6.15
N ASP A 135 -6.55 7.82 -7.11
CA ASP A 135 -6.82 6.91 -8.23
C ASP A 135 -6.85 5.47 -7.75
N LYS A 136 -5.98 5.13 -6.80
CA LYS A 136 -5.88 3.81 -6.19
C LYS A 136 -5.81 3.91 -4.68
N ILE A 137 -6.49 2.99 -4.00
CA ILE A 137 -6.39 2.83 -2.54
C ILE A 137 -6.08 1.38 -2.24
N MET A 138 -5.08 1.14 -1.41
CA MET A 138 -4.77 -0.17 -0.86
C MET A 138 -5.15 -0.22 0.62
N ILE A 139 -5.85 -1.28 1.00
CA ILE A 139 -6.30 -1.53 2.37
C ILE A 139 -5.86 -2.95 2.74
N ASP A 140 -4.66 -3.08 3.31
CA ASP A 140 -4.28 -4.31 4.01
C ASP A 140 -4.81 -4.19 5.43
N ALA A 141 -6.05 -4.63 5.62
CA ALA A 141 -6.85 -4.27 6.77
C ALA A 141 -6.32 -4.87 8.08
N PRO A 142 -6.42 -4.13 9.20
CA PRO A 142 -6.24 -4.75 10.51
C PRO A 142 -7.28 -5.86 10.66
N CYS A 143 -6.82 -7.07 11.02
CA CYS A 143 -7.65 -8.26 11.09
C CYS A 143 -7.25 -9.17 12.26
N SER A 144 -8.04 -10.20 12.50
CA SER A 144 -7.77 -11.19 13.55
C SER A 144 -6.50 -12.01 13.31
N GLY A 145 -6.02 -12.08 12.05
CA GLY A 145 -4.69 -12.54 11.69
C GLY A 145 -4.47 -14.05 11.74
N GLU A 146 -5.50 -14.85 11.50
CA GLU A 146 -5.47 -16.33 11.58
C GLU A 146 -4.36 -16.94 10.71
N GLY A 147 -4.13 -16.40 9.52
CA GLY A 147 -3.04 -16.85 8.63
C GLY A 147 -1.64 -16.64 9.20
N MET A 148 -1.50 -15.79 10.23
CA MET A 148 -0.21 -15.50 10.84
C MET A 148 0.07 -16.28 12.12
N PHE A 149 -0.84 -17.13 12.59
CA PHE A 149 -0.70 -17.87 13.85
C PHE A 149 0.56 -18.75 13.91
N ARG A 150 0.97 -19.32 12.77
CA ARG A 150 2.22 -20.10 12.69
C ARG A 150 3.49 -19.28 12.92
N LYS A 151 3.44 -17.99 12.59
CA LYS A 151 4.60 -17.06 12.70
C LYS A 151 4.64 -16.32 14.03
N ASP A 152 3.48 -15.96 14.57
CA ASP A 152 3.39 -15.22 15.84
C ASP A 152 2.24 -15.72 16.71
N ASN A 153 2.58 -16.59 17.67
CA ASN A 153 1.62 -17.14 18.65
C ASN A 153 0.96 -16.06 19.53
N LYS A 154 1.47 -14.83 19.59
CA LYS A 154 0.83 -13.74 20.32
C LYS A 154 -0.49 -13.32 19.67
N LEU A 155 -0.63 -13.53 18.37
CA LEU A 155 -1.87 -13.24 17.64
C LEU A 155 -3.02 -14.13 18.12
N ILE A 156 -2.76 -15.38 18.52
CA ILE A 156 -3.78 -16.27 19.08
C ILE A 156 -4.41 -15.65 20.33
N LYS A 157 -3.59 -15.09 21.24
CA LYS A 157 -4.10 -14.43 22.44
C LYS A 157 -4.91 -13.16 22.12
N SER A 158 -4.51 -12.42 21.06
CA SER A 158 -5.27 -11.26 20.58
C SER A 158 -6.61 -11.69 19.99
N TRP A 159 -6.61 -12.78 19.23
CA TRP A 159 -7.81 -13.36 18.64
C TRP A 159 -8.79 -13.85 19.72
N GLU A 160 -8.32 -14.60 20.71
CA GLU A 160 -9.12 -15.06 21.85
C GLU A 160 -9.77 -13.91 22.64
N LYS A 161 -9.08 -12.78 22.71
CA LYS A 161 -9.55 -11.60 23.45
C LYS A 161 -10.56 -10.77 22.67
N ASN A 162 -10.29 -10.51 21.39
CA ASN A 162 -11.01 -9.52 20.59
C ASN A 162 -11.97 -10.18 19.59
N GLY A 163 -11.59 -11.33 19.01
CA GLY A 163 -12.36 -12.03 17.98
C GLY A 163 -12.45 -11.30 16.63
N PRO A 164 -13.03 -11.96 15.62
CA PRO A 164 -13.27 -11.38 14.30
C PRO A 164 -14.24 -10.18 14.33
N GLU A 165 -15.22 -10.17 15.22
CA GLU A 165 -16.24 -9.13 15.33
C GLU A 165 -15.63 -7.77 15.63
N PHE A 166 -14.64 -7.70 16.50
CA PHE A 166 -13.92 -6.46 16.82
C PHE A 166 -13.22 -5.87 15.59
N TYR A 167 -12.54 -6.72 14.83
CA TYR A 167 -11.83 -6.27 13.65
C TYR A 167 -12.76 -5.90 12.50
N HIS A 168 -13.87 -6.63 12.34
CA HIS A 168 -14.90 -6.31 11.34
C HIS A 168 -15.46 -4.90 11.53
N GLU A 169 -15.73 -4.45 12.76
CA GLU A 169 -16.18 -3.08 13.03
C GLU A 169 -15.11 -2.02 12.65
N ILE A 170 -13.82 -2.32 12.84
CA ILE A 170 -12.74 -1.44 12.39
C ILE A 170 -12.69 -1.39 10.85
N GLN A 171 -12.80 -2.56 10.20
CA GLN A 171 -12.75 -2.71 8.75
C GLN A 171 -13.87 -1.94 8.05
N LYS A 172 -15.09 -1.98 8.59
CA LYS A 172 -16.22 -1.15 8.11
C LYS A 172 -15.88 0.34 8.10
N GLY A 173 -15.29 0.83 9.18
CA GLY A 173 -14.88 2.23 9.29
C GLY A 173 -13.78 2.62 8.30
N VAL A 174 -12.82 1.72 8.08
CA VAL A 174 -11.72 1.91 7.12
C VAL A 174 -12.24 1.92 5.67
N LEU A 175 -13.09 0.96 5.31
CA LEU A 175 -13.70 0.86 3.99
C LEU A 175 -14.56 2.10 3.65
N LEU A 176 -15.39 2.59 4.60
CA LEU A 176 -16.17 3.82 4.42
C LEU A 176 -15.30 5.07 4.27
N ALA A 177 -14.17 5.14 4.97
CA ALA A 177 -13.22 6.25 4.78
C ALA A 177 -12.57 6.17 3.39
N ALA A 178 -12.17 4.98 2.95
CA ALA A 178 -11.58 4.74 1.64
C ALA A 178 -12.53 5.12 0.51
N SER A 179 -13.80 4.71 0.56
CA SER A 179 -14.80 5.01 -0.49
C SER A 179 -14.99 6.49 -0.74
N LYS A 180 -14.87 7.32 0.33
CA LYS A 180 -14.98 8.78 0.25
C LYS A 180 -13.74 9.45 -0.31
N MET A 181 -12.58 8.79 -0.23
CA MET A 181 -11.31 9.31 -0.73
C MET A 181 -10.98 8.77 -2.14
N LEU A 182 -11.65 7.71 -2.57
CA LEU A 182 -11.49 7.13 -3.89
C LEU A 182 -12.20 7.99 -4.93
N LYS A 183 -11.50 8.34 -6.03
CA LYS A 183 -12.09 9.03 -7.18
C LYS A 183 -13.19 8.22 -7.85
N PRO A 184 -14.15 8.87 -8.54
CA PRO A 184 -14.93 8.21 -9.58
C PRO A 184 -13.99 7.56 -10.62
N GLY A 185 -14.27 6.31 -11.00
CA GLY A 185 -13.38 5.50 -11.87
C GLY A 185 -12.20 4.84 -11.17
N GLY A 186 -11.87 5.26 -9.95
CA GLY A 186 -10.76 4.71 -9.17
C GLY A 186 -10.97 3.27 -8.71
N ILE A 187 -9.89 2.63 -8.29
CA ILE A 187 -9.89 1.23 -7.83
C ILE A 187 -9.32 1.15 -6.41
N MET A 188 -10.03 0.50 -5.50
CA MET A 188 -9.48 0.12 -4.21
C MET A 188 -9.30 -1.39 -4.12
N GLN A 189 -8.21 -1.79 -3.49
CA GLN A 189 -7.88 -3.15 -3.13
C GLN A 189 -8.13 -3.32 -1.63
N TYR A 190 -8.81 -4.39 -1.24
CA TYR A 190 -9.00 -4.81 0.14
C TYR A 190 -8.39 -6.18 0.36
N SER A 191 -7.66 -6.37 1.45
CA SER A 191 -7.08 -7.63 1.83
C SER A 191 -7.02 -7.81 3.35
N THR A 192 -6.98 -9.07 3.76
CA THR A 192 -6.72 -9.51 5.13
C THR A 192 -5.82 -10.73 5.12
N CYS A 193 -5.14 -10.98 6.23
CA CYS A 193 -4.45 -12.25 6.48
C CYS A 193 -5.25 -13.17 7.43
N THR A 194 -6.58 -13.07 7.45
CA THR A 194 -7.47 -13.98 8.19
C THR A 194 -8.22 -14.91 7.23
N PHE A 195 -8.94 -15.86 7.78
CA PHE A 195 -9.84 -16.78 7.05
C PHE A 195 -11.30 -16.59 7.45
N SER A 196 -11.57 -15.63 8.32
CA SER A 196 -12.90 -15.30 8.81
C SER A 196 -13.77 -14.73 7.69
N LYS A 197 -14.88 -15.40 7.37
CA LYS A 197 -15.87 -14.89 6.40
C LYS A 197 -16.39 -13.51 6.82
N LEU A 198 -16.53 -13.26 8.12
CA LEU A 198 -17.01 -11.99 8.67
C LEU A 198 -16.08 -10.82 8.30
N GLU A 199 -14.77 -11.05 8.38
CA GLU A 199 -13.76 -10.03 8.08
C GLU A 199 -13.46 -9.91 6.59
N ASP A 200 -13.78 -10.92 5.81
CA ASP A 200 -13.51 -11.02 4.37
C ASP A 200 -14.77 -10.64 3.57
N GLU A 201 -15.58 -11.61 3.17
CA GLU A 201 -16.75 -11.39 2.31
C GLU A 201 -17.80 -10.47 2.94
N GLU A 202 -18.07 -10.59 4.26
CA GLU A 202 -19.09 -9.73 4.89
C GLU A 202 -18.64 -8.27 4.99
N SER A 203 -17.32 -8.01 5.13
CA SER A 203 -16.77 -6.65 5.03
C SER A 203 -16.96 -6.07 3.61
N ILE A 204 -16.80 -6.90 2.58
CA ILE A 204 -17.04 -6.50 1.19
C ILE A 204 -18.56 -6.29 0.95
N ARG A 205 -19.42 -7.19 1.42
CA ARG A 205 -20.89 -7.02 1.30
C ARG A 205 -21.35 -5.73 1.96
N TYR A 206 -20.81 -5.45 3.15
CA TYR A 206 -21.11 -4.23 3.87
C TYR A 206 -20.83 -2.98 3.02
N ILE A 207 -19.61 -2.84 2.48
CA ILE A 207 -19.27 -1.63 1.73
C ILE A 207 -20.02 -1.50 0.40
N LEU A 208 -20.31 -2.61 -0.28
CA LEU A 208 -21.10 -2.61 -1.50
C LEU A 208 -22.58 -2.25 -1.26
N ASN A 209 -23.11 -2.52 -0.07
CA ASN A 209 -24.44 -2.11 0.33
C ASN A 209 -24.51 -0.63 0.73
N GLU A 210 -23.50 -0.15 1.48
CA GLU A 210 -23.41 1.25 1.92
C GLU A 210 -23.11 2.21 0.77
N CYS A 211 -22.38 1.75 -0.25
CA CYS A 211 -21.90 2.55 -1.38
C CYS A 211 -22.29 1.87 -2.71
N PRO A 212 -23.52 2.10 -3.22
CA PRO A 212 -24.03 1.41 -4.43
C PRO A 212 -23.22 1.70 -5.71
N GLU A 213 -22.43 2.77 -5.72
CA GLU A 213 -21.52 3.12 -6.79
C GLU A 213 -20.26 2.24 -6.84
N LEU A 214 -20.04 1.40 -5.84
CA LEU A 214 -18.92 0.47 -5.78
C LEU A 214 -19.32 -0.90 -6.35
N LYS A 215 -18.41 -1.49 -7.13
CA LYS A 215 -18.59 -2.82 -7.74
C LYS A 215 -17.32 -3.63 -7.66
N LEU A 216 -17.47 -4.93 -7.39
CA LEU A 216 -16.36 -5.88 -7.51
C LEU A 216 -15.91 -6.01 -8.98
N ILE A 217 -14.61 -6.01 -9.16
CA ILE A 217 -13.96 -6.41 -10.41
C ILE A 217 -13.11 -7.65 -10.17
N ASP A 218 -12.85 -8.40 -11.25
CA ASP A 218 -12.14 -9.68 -11.14
C ASP A 218 -10.70 -9.47 -10.66
N VAL A 219 -10.29 -10.24 -9.67
CA VAL A 219 -8.87 -10.48 -9.39
C VAL A 219 -8.38 -11.53 -10.37
N LYS A 220 -7.25 -11.26 -11.07
CA LYS A 220 -6.66 -12.20 -12.02
C LYS A 220 -6.51 -13.59 -11.38
N PRO A 221 -7.13 -14.62 -11.90
CA PRO A 221 -7.08 -15.95 -11.34
C PRO A 221 -5.69 -16.55 -11.51
N TYR A 222 -5.31 -17.41 -10.56
CA TYR A 222 -4.13 -18.23 -10.63
C TYR A 222 -4.46 -19.65 -10.13
N GLU A 223 -3.79 -20.67 -10.67
CA GLU A 223 -3.95 -22.05 -10.20
C GLU A 223 -3.62 -22.14 -8.71
N GLY A 224 -4.56 -22.67 -7.92
CA GLY A 224 -4.46 -22.70 -6.45
C GLY A 224 -5.22 -21.59 -5.72
N PHE A 225 -5.58 -20.50 -6.39
CA PHE A 225 -6.52 -19.53 -5.81
C PHE A 225 -7.93 -20.15 -5.74
N SER A 226 -8.64 -19.83 -4.67
CA SER A 226 -10.07 -20.14 -4.54
C SER A 226 -10.87 -18.87 -4.66
N HIS A 227 -12.09 -18.98 -5.16
CA HIS A 227 -13.05 -17.87 -5.12
C HIS A 227 -13.52 -17.61 -3.68
N GLY A 228 -13.96 -16.38 -3.41
CA GLY A 228 -14.66 -16.04 -2.19
C GLY A 228 -16.01 -16.76 -2.10
N TYR A 229 -16.55 -16.83 -0.88
CA TYR A 229 -17.79 -17.53 -0.63
C TYR A 229 -19.01 -16.72 -1.10
N GLU A 230 -19.82 -17.31 -1.99
CA GLU A 230 -21.16 -16.81 -2.31
C GLU A 230 -22.14 -17.17 -1.17
N ASP A 231 -23.19 -16.37 -1.02
CA ASP A 231 -24.34 -16.69 -0.18
C ASP A 231 -25.56 -16.99 -1.04
N ASP A 232 -26.08 -18.19 -0.93
CA ASP A 232 -27.23 -18.70 -1.70
C ASP A 232 -28.58 -18.08 -1.28
N GLY A 233 -28.65 -16.87 -0.81
CA GLY A 233 -29.91 -16.29 -0.32
C GLY A 233 -30.00 -14.77 -0.32
N GLN A 234 -29.05 -14.07 -0.89
CA GLN A 234 -29.10 -12.61 -0.92
C GLN A 234 -29.83 -12.08 -2.17
N GLU A 235 -30.67 -11.05 -1.97
CA GLU A 235 -31.43 -10.38 -3.04
C GLU A 235 -30.53 -9.71 -4.09
N ARG A 236 -29.30 -9.34 -3.72
CA ARG A 236 -28.31 -8.72 -4.62
C ARG A 236 -27.17 -9.70 -4.87
N ASP A 237 -27.03 -10.11 -6.12
CA ASP A 237 -25.82 -10.80 -6.58
C ASP A 237 -24.61 -9.85 -6.51
N MET A 238 -23.78 -10.01 -5.52
CA MET A 238 -22.57 -9.21 -5.30
C MET A 238 -21.33 -9.85 -5.94
N GLN A 239 -21.48 -11.00 -6.58
CA GLN A 239 -20.41 -11.68 -7.31
C GLN A 239 -19.14 -11.88 -6.48
N MET A 240 -19.28 -12.42 -5.26
CA MET A 240 -18.12 -12.69 -4.39
C MET A 240 -17.10 -13.64 -5.02
N SER A 241 -17.51 -14.42 -6.02
CA SER A 241 -16.63 -15.22 -6.89
C SER A 241 -15.53 -14.42 -7.58
N LYS A 242 -15.64 -13.09 -7.69
CA LYS A 242 -14.60 -12.20 -8.19
C LYS A 242 -13.47 -11.94 -7.19
N THR A 243 -13.71 -12.21 -5.90
CA THR A 243 -12.67 -12.15 -4.87
C THR A 243 -11.87 -13.44 -4.83
N VAL A 244 -10.69 -13.43 -4.23
CA VAL A 244 -9.87 -14.63 -4.10
C VAL A 244 -9.46 -14.89 -2.67
N ARG A 245 -9.36 -16.19 -2.35
CA ARG A 245 -8.78 -16.73 -1.14
C ARG A 245 -7.54 -17.54 -1.48
N ILE A 246 -6.44 -17.21 -0.83
CA ILE A 246 -5.17 -17.93 -0.92
C ILE A 246 -5.04 -18.79 0.32
N TRP A 247 -5.03 -20.12 0.13
CA TRP A 247 -5.02 -21.07 1.23
C TRP A 247 -3.65 -21.70 1.44
N PRO A 248 -3.12 -21.78 2.67
CA PRO A 248 -1.79 -22.34 2.93
C PRO A 248 -1.66 -23.84 2.60
N HIS A 249 -2.77 -24.56 2.49
CA HIS A 249 -2.77 -25.97 2.08
C HIS A 249 -2.77 -26.18 0.56
N ARG A 250 -2.95 -25.11 -0.22
CA ARG A 250 -2.93 -25.15 -1.70
C ARG A 250 -1.72 -24.45 -2.28
N MET A 251 -1.17 -23.50 -1.56
CA MET A 251 -0.09 -22.63 -2.05
C MET A 251 0.97 -22.42 -0.98
N ALA A 252 2.21 -22.25 -1.40
CA ALA A 252 3.32 -21.97 -0.48
C ALA A 252 3.26 -20.53 0.02
N GLY A 253 2.47 -20.32 1.07
CA GLY A 253 2.23 -19.04 1.75
C GLY A 253 1.42 -19.24 3.02
N GLU A 254 1.21 -18.16 3.79
CA GLU A 254 0.45 -18.20 5.05
C GLU A 254 -1.05 -18.00 4.84
N GLY A 255 -1.44 -17.53 3.68
CA GLY A 255 -2.83 -17.28 3.29
C GLY A 255 -3.22 -15.81 3.30
N HIS A 256 -4.18 -15.49 2.43
CA HIS A 256 -4.69 -14.12 2.27
C HIS A 256 -6.07 -14.12 1.62
N PHE A 257 -6.87 -13.11 1.94
CA PHE A 257 -8.07 -12.75 1.17
C PHE A 257 -7.78 -11.48 0.37
N VAL A 258 -8.28 -11.40 -0.87
CA VAL A 258 -8.07 -10.24 -1.75
C VAL A 258 -9.33 -9.94 -2.55
N ALA A 259 -9.74 -8.67 -2.54
CA ALA A 259 -10.81 -8.13 -3.36
C ALA A 259 -10.35 -6.86 -4.09
N LEU A 260 -10.81 -6.68 -5.32
CA LEU A 260 -10.68 -5.44 -6.08
C LEU A 260 -12.06 -4.82 -6.26
N ILE A 261 -12.18 -3.53 -5.95
CA ILE A 261 -13.43 -2.78 -5.97
C ILE A 261 -13.22 -1.51 -6.80
N LYS A 262 -14.08 -1.29 -7.79
CA LYS A 262 -14.05 -0.11 -8.64
C LYS A 262 -15.22 0.81 -8.28
N LYS A 263 -14.97 2.11 -8.22
CA LYS A 263 -16.01 3.15 -8.09
C LYS A 263 -16.53 3.52 -9.48
N ASP A 264 -17.84 3.55 -9.65
CA ASP A 264 -18.47 4.00 -10.90
C ASP A 264 -18.10 5.44 -11.24
N GLY A 265 -18.09 5.77 -12.51
CA GLY A 265 -17.74 7.08 -13.03
C GLY A 265 -16.57 7.05 -14.00
N SER A 266 -16.36 8.15 -14.69
CA SER A 266 -15.17 8.36 -15.53
C SER A 266 -14.07 9.01 -14.71
N ASP A 267 -12.81 8.72 -15.06
CA ASP A 267 -11.65 9.37 -14.48
C ASP A 267 -11.80 10.90 -14.54
N GLY A 268 -12.23 11.49 -13.44
CA GLY A 268 -12.26 12.94 -13.28
C GLY A 268 -10.86 13.47 -13.05
N ALA A 269 -10.52 14.61 -13.64
CA ALA A 269 -9.28 15.29 -13.29
C ALA A 269 -9.26 15.53 -11.77
N SER A 270 -8.19 15.09 -11.10
CA SER A 270 -8.01 15.37 -9.68
C SER A 270 -8.04 16.87 -9.46
N VAL A 271 -8.90 17.35 -8.58
CA VAL A 271 -8.73 18.67 -8.00
C VAL A 271 -7.50 18.55 -7.08
N ILE A 272 -6.34 18.83 -7.61
CA ILE A 272 -5.12 18.89 -6.82
C ILE A 272 -5.30 20.01 -5.82
N PRO A 273 -5.33 19.74 -4.51
CA PRO A 273 -5.31 20.79 -3.52
C PRO A 273 -4.02 21.60 -3.75
N SER A 274 -4.15 22.83 -4.24
CA SER A 274 -3.00 23.67 -4.51
C SER A 274 -2.17 23.83 -3.23
N SER A 275 -1.00 23.23 -3.20
CA SER A 275 0.02 23.65 -2.23
C SER A 275 0.40 25.07 -2.62
N PRO A 276 0.35 26.05 -1.71
CA PRO A 276 0.86 27.36 -2.02
C PRO A 276 2.35 27.21 -2.27
N SER A 277 2.76 27.20 -3.54
CA SER A 277 4.15 27.43 -3.93
C SER A 277 4.50 28.84 -3.50
N ARG A 278 4.93 28.99 -2.26
CA ARG A 278 5.59 30.22 -1.83
C ARG A 278 6.89 30.24 -2.61
N GLY A 279 7.09 31.29 -3.40
CA GLY A 279 8.38 31.54 -4.08
C GLY A 279 9.52 31.48 -3.05
N LEU A 280 10.04 30.29 -2.85
CA LEU A 280 11.14 30.04 -1.94
C LEU A 280 12.39 30.62 -2.61
N LYS A 281 13.06 31.56 -1.93
CA LYS A 281 14.37 32.00 -2.39
C LYS A 281 15.36 30.88 -2.08
N ILE A 282 15.85 30.21 -3.12
CA ILE A 282 16.85 29.14 -2.98
C ILE A 282 18.15 29.78 -2.46
N PRO A 283 18.71 29.32 -1.32
CA PRO A 283 20.03 29.75 -0.86
C PRO A 283 21.11 29.41 -1.91
N LYS A 284 22.15 30.24 -1.95
CA LYS A 284 23.23 30.09 -2.94
C LYS A 284 23.92 28.72 -2.83
N GLU A 285 24.17 28.28 -1.62
CA GLU A 285 24.80 26.98 -1.31
C GLU A 285 23.95 25.80 -1.80
N LEU A 286 22.63 25.93 -1.67
CA LEU A 286 21.71 24.92 -2.19
C LEU A 286 21.69 24.95 -3.73
N GLN A 287 21.73 26.12 -4.35
CA GLN A 287 21.78 26.22 -5.83
C GLN A 287 23.08 25.58 -6.37
N GLU A 288 24.23 25.87 -5.74
CA GLU A 288 25.51 25.24 -6.10
C GLU A 288 25.45 23.72 -6.02
N PHE A 289 24.83 23.16 -4.97
CA PHE A 289 24.62 21.71 -4.84
C PHE A 289 23.67 21.17 -5.92
N LEU A 290 22.56 21.86 -6.22
CA LEU A 290 21.60 21.43 -7.25
C LEU A 290 22.22 21.43 -8.66
N ASP A 291 23.17 22.33 -8.93
CA ASP A 291 23.87 22.41 -10.21
C ASP A 291 24.86 21.24 -10.40
N GLU A 292 25.30 20.58 -9.32
CA GLU A 292 26.22 19.44 -9.37
C GLU A 292 25.50 18.08 -9.50
N ILE A 293 24.22 17.98 -9.10
CA ILE A 293 23.49 16.72 -9.14
C ILE A 293 22.88 16.46 -10.51
N THR A 294 22.89 15.20 -10.94
CA THR A 294 22.31 14.78 -12.22
C THR A 294 20.82 14.46 -12.15
N TYR A 295 20.26 14.33 -10.93
CA TYR A 295 18.84 14.09 -10.74
C TYR A 295 18.05 15.37 -11.05
N PRO A 296 17.03 15.33 -11.91
CA PRO A 296 16.26 16.52 -12.27
C PRO A 296 15.42 16.99 -11.08
N VAL A 297 15.71 18.16 -10.55
CA VAL A 297 14.96 18.80 -9.45
C VAL A 297 14.26 20.05 -9.98
N ASP A 298 12.93 20.08 -9.85
CA ASP A 298 12.19 21.32 -10.02
C ASP A 298 12.27 22.13 -8.72
N THR A 299 12.85 23.32 -8.78
CA THR A 299 13.00 24.18 -7.60
C THR A 299 11.66 24.62 -7.00
N ALA A 300 10.56 24.55 -7.78
CA ALA A 300 9.20 24.77 -7.30
C ALA A 300 8.74 23.70 -6.31
N ASP A 301 9.30 22.51 -6.39
CA ASP A 301 8.98 21.38 -5.51
C ASP A 301 9.85 21.35 -4.23
N ILE A 302 10.80 22.30 -4.08
CA ILE A 302 11.66 22.35 -2.90
C ILE A 302 10.91 22.95 -1.69
N SER A 303 11.10 22.32 -0.56
CA SER A 303 10.68 22.83 0.75
C SER A 303 11.86 22.82 1.72
N ILE A 304 12.05 23.91 2.44
CA ILE A 304 13.04 23.99 3.53
C ILE A 304 12.27 24.09 4.85
N ARG A 305 12.54 23.15 5.75
CA ARG A 305 11.92 23.09 7.08
C ARG A 305 12.98 22.66 8.11
N ASP A 306 13.12 23.40 9.19
CA ASP A 306 14.05 23.09 10.29
C ASP A 306 15.46 22.75 9.75
N GLU A 307 16.01 23.62 8.88
CA GLU A 307 17.33 23.47 8.25
C GLU A 307 17.47 22.24 7.33
N ARG A 308 16.37 21.56 7.00
CA ARG A 308 16.33 20.39 6.11
C ARG A 308 15.68 20.75 4.77
N VAL A 309 16.25 20.23 3.72
CA VAL A 309 15.78 20.43 2.34
C VAL A 309 15.08 19.19 1.84
N PHE A 310 13.86 19.37 1.36
CA PHE A 310 13.02 18.28 0.83
C PHE A 310 12.59 18.60 -0.62
N ILE A 311 12.50 17.58 -1.46
CA ILE A 311 11.72 17.62 -2.70
C ILE A 311 10.34 17.06 -2.36
N LEU A 312 9.30 17.85 -2.62
CA LEU A 312 7.91 17.46 -2.37
C LEU A 312 7.32 16.76 -3.59
N PRO A 313 6.41 15.79 -3.40
CA PRO A 313 5.55 15.32 -4.48
C PRO A 313 4.69 16.48 -5.02
N LYS A 314 4.56 16.58 -6.34
CA LYS A 314 3.79 17.68 -6.99
C LYS A 314 2.34 17.76 -6.50
N GLN A 315 1.76 16.64 -6.08
CA GLN A 315 0.36 16.52 -5.65
C GLN A 315 0.20 16.50 -4.12
N ALA A 316 1.22 16.89 -3.35
CA ALA A 316 1.22 16.73 -1.88
C ALA A 316 0.01 17.38 -1.15
N GLY A 317 -0.56 18.43 -1.73
CA GLY A 317 -1.69 19.13 -1.13
C GLY A 317 -1.36 19.87 0.18
N ASN A 318 -2.39 20.32 0.87
CA ASN A 318 -2.24 20.94 2.19
C ASN A 318 -2.28 19.87 3.28
N THR A 319 -1.14 19.65 3.94
CA THR A 319 -1.01 18.69 5.05
C THR A 319 -1.02 19.34 6.44
N ALA A 320 -1.34 20.65 6.53
CA ALA A 320 -1.39 21.35 7.82
C ALA A 320 -2.43 20.71 8.75
N GLY A 321 -2.01 20.36 9.97
CA GLY A 321 -2.86 19.68 10.95
C GLY A 321 -2.84 18.15 10.88
N LEU A 322 -2.19 17.54 9.89
CA LEU A 322 -1.93 16.10 9.84
C LEU A 322 -0.59 15.76 10.53
N ARG A 323 -0.52 14.56 11.10
CA ARG A 323 0.72 14.00 11.66
C ARG A 323 1.57 13.40 10.55
N VAL A 324 2.27 14.28 9.81
CA VAL A 324 3.18 13.89 8.73
C VAL A 324 4.56 13.60 9.33
N MET A 325 5.07 12.41 9.06
CA MET A 325 6.40 11.96 9.51
C MET A 325 7.48 12.25 8.47
N ARG A 326 7.11 12.16 7.19
CA ARG A 326 7.97 12.44 6.05
C ARG A 326 7.14 13.03 4.91
N THR A 327 7.70 14.03 4.26
CA THR A 327 7.16 14.62 3.04
C THR A 327 8.24 14.58 1.97
N GLY A 328 8.06 13.75 0.96
CA GLY A 328 8.98 13.67 -0.18
C GLY A 328 10.40 13.18 0.16
N LEU A 329 11.35 13.53 -0.69
CA LEU A 329 12.75 13.14 -0.58
C LEU A 329 13.53 14.16 0.26
N LEU A 330 14.23 13.70 1.29
CA LEU A 330 15.20 14.51 2.00
C LEU A 330 16.48 14.62 1.16
N LEU A 331 16.89 15.85 0.84
CA LEU A 331 18.15 16.14 0.14
C LEU A 331 19.30 16.38 1.11
N GLY A 332 19.04 17.04 2.22
CA GLY A 332 20.06 17.39 3.22
C GLY A 332 19.50 18.19 4.41
#